data_d50134efec1b11fd3b0ebd7a0aa3e3e7
#
_entry.id   d50134efec1b11fd3b0ebd7a0aa3e3e7
#
_cell.length_a   1.000
_cell.length_b   1.000
_cell.length_c   1.000
_cell.angle_alpha   90.00
_cell.angle_beta   90.00
_cell.angle_gamma   90.00
#
_symmetry.space_group_name_H-M   'P 1'
#
loop_
_entity.id
_entity.type
_entity.pdbx_description
1 polymer ?
#
loop_
_entity_poly.entity_id
_entity_poly.type
_entity_poly.pdbx_seq_one_letter_code
_entity_poly.pdbx_strand_id
1 'polypeptide(L)' 'VIHFRHVPYYYATGIYYRKINKLYQVVRPEIGMTVAELPASGVKTIETPDGTRFVYDGVIYKQVLTKKKIKYEVVGFIK' A
#
# COMPACT_ATOMS: atom_id res chain seq x y z
N VAL A 1 10.67 -2.84 5.95
CA VAL A 1 10.47 -1.48 6.45
C VAL A 1 10.31 -0.53 5.27
N ILE A 2 9.30 0.30 5.33
CA ILE A 2 9.05 1.32 4.33
C ILE A 2 9.24 2.68 5.01
N HIS A 3 10.16 3.49 4.47
CA HIS A 3 10.34 4.84 4.99
C HIS A 3 9.53 5.81 4.14
N PHE A 4 8.61 6.53 4.76
CA PHE A 4 7.79 7.51 4.10
C PHE A 4 7.82 8.80 4.89
N ARG A 5 8.36 9.86 4.30
CA ARG A 5 8.55 11.17 4.95
C ARG A 5 9.29 11.01 6.29
N HIS A 6 10.36 10.20 6.27
CA HIS A 6 11.21 9.92 7.41
C HIS A 6 10.52 9.11 8.53
N VAL A 7 9.33 8.57 8.27
CA VAL A 7 8.62 7.74 9.24
C VAL A 7 8.74 6.28 8.79
N PRO A 8 9.23 5.38 9.64
CA PRO A 8 9.31 3.97 9.28
C PRO A 8 7.95 3.28 9.45
N TYR A 9 7.53 2.58 8.41
CA TYR A 9 6.34 1.75 8.43
C TYR A 9 6.75 0.31 8.19
N TYR A 10 6.02 -0.63 8.75
CA TYR A 10 6.23 -2.05 8.53
C TYR A 10 5.04 -2.58 7.74
N TYR A 11 5.33 -3.37 6.72
CA TYR A 11 4.31 -3.89 5.83
C TYR A 11 4.40 -5.41 5.81
N ALA A 12 3.27 -6.06 6.06
CA ALA A 12 3.18 -7.51 6.00
C ALA A 12 1.83 -7.89 5.41
N THR A 13 1.88 -8.53 4.24
CA THR A 13 0.71 -9.11 3.59
C THR A 13 -0.49 -8.15 3.55
N GLY A 14 -0.24 -6.93 3.08
CA GLY A 14 -1.30 -5.94 2.87
C GLY A 14 -1.62 -5.08 4.08
N ILE A 15 -1.04 -5.35 5.24
CA ILE A 15 -1.33 -4.60 6.45
C ILE A 15 -0.11 -3.77 6.85
N TYR A 16 -0.37 -2.55 7.29
CA TYR A 16 0.68 -1.60 7.66
C TYR A 16 0.73 -1.43 9.17
N TYR A 17 1.95 -1.32 9.68
CA TYR A 17 2.17 -1.19 11.12
C TYR A 17 3.14 -0.05 11.39
N ARG A 18 3.02 0.54 12.57
CA ARG A 18 4.03 1.44 13.12
C ARG A 18 4.45 0.90 14.48
N LYS A 19 5.72 1.08 14.80
CA LYS A 19 6.22 0.68 16.10
C LYS A 19 6.12 1.88 17.05
N ILE A 20 5.29 1.77 18.06
CA ILE A 20 5.06 2.83 19.03
C ILE A 20 5.27 2.23 20.42
N ASN A 21 6.22 2.80 21.18
CA ASN A 21 6.53 2.33 22.53
C ASN A 21 6.81 0.82 22.57
N LYS A 22 7.64 0.34 21.62
CA LYS A 22 8.04 -1.06 21.51
C LYS A 22 6.92 -2.01 21.11
N LEU A 23 5.75 -1.49 20.75
CA LEU A 23 4.63 -2.29 20.27
C LEU A 23 4.33 -1.94 18.83
N TYR A 24 3.86 -2.94 18.07
CA TYR A 24 3.44 -2.70 16.69
C TYR A 24 1.95 -2.43 16.67
N GLN A 25 1.58 -1.34 16.02
CA GLN A 25 0.19 -0.92 15.92
C GLN A 25 -0.21 -0.89 14.46
N VAL A 26 -1.38 -1.48 14.15
CA VAL A 26 -1.92 -1.44 12.79
C VAL A 26 -2.31 0.00 12.49
N VAL A 27 -1.89 0.50 11.33
CA VAL A 27 -2.18 1.86 10.90
C VAL A 27 -2.61 1.85 9.45
N ARG A 28 -3.28 2.94 9.04
CA ARG A 28 -3.62 3.15 7.64
C ARG A 28 -2.38 3.69 6.92
N PRO A 29 -2.10 3.24 5.70
CA PRO A 29 -1.00 3.83 4.92
C PRO A 29 -1.36 5.23 4.47
N GLU A 30 -0.38 5.99 4.00
CA GLU A 30 -0.60 7.32 3.47
C GLU A 30 -0.53 7.30 1.94
N ILE A 31 -1.24 8.23 1.32
CA ILE A 31 -1.23 8.38 -0.14
C ILE A 31 0.19 8.71 -0.59
N GLY A 32 0.66 8.01 -1.62
CA GLY A 32 2.02 8.15 -2.13
C GLY A 32 2.98 7.07 -1.67
N MET A 33 2.59 6.28 -0.67
CA MET A 33 3.44 5.17 -0.23
C MET A 33 3.45 4.07 -1.29
N THR A 34 4.58 3.41 -1.47
CA THR A 34 4.71 2.31 -2.43
C THR A 34 5.14 1.04 -1.73
N VAL A 35 4.63 -0.09 -2.25
CA VAL A 35 5.02 -1.42 -1.78
C VAL A 35 5.41 -2.27 -2.98
N ALA A 36 6.29 -3.23 -2.76
CA ALA A 36 6.80 -4.08 -3.84
C ALA A 36 5.78 -5.13 -4.27
N GLU A 37 4.94 -5.58 -3.35
CA GLU A 37 4.00 -6.67 -3.62
C GLU A 37 2.70 -6.45 -2.88
N LEU A 38 1.60 -6.92 -3.49
CA LEU A 38 0.31 -7.00 -2.83
C LEU A 38 0.06 -8.46 -2.42
N PRO A 39 -0.89 -8.71 -1.48
CA PRO A 39 -1.19 -10.08 -1.08
C PRO A 39 -1.58 -10.94 -2.29
N ALA A 40 -1.30 -12.24 -2.20
CA ALA A 40 -1.61 -13.17 -3.28
C ALA A 40 -3.11 -13.41 -3.45
N SER A 41 -3.91 -13.15 -2.43
CA SER A 41 -5.36 -13.34 -2.48
C SER A 41 -6.06 -12.20 -1.78
N GLY A 42 -7.34 -12.01 -2.09
CA GLY A 42 -8.13 -10.96 -1.47
C GLY A 42 -8.01 -9.60 -2.13
N VAL A 43 -7.15 -9.47 -3.14
CA VAL A 43 -7.01 -8.23 -3.90
C VAL A 43 -8.10 -8.18 -4.96
N LYS A 44 -8.83 -7.07 -5.01
CA LYS A 44 -9.85 -6.84 -6.02
C LYS A 44 -9.33 -5.86 -7.06
N THR A 45 -9.80 -6.04 -8.28
CA THR A 45 -9.42 -5.17 -9.38
C THR A 45 -10.62 -4.33 -9.78
N ILE A 46 -10.43 -3.03 -9.94
CA ILE A 46 -11.47 -2.12 -10.41
C ILE A 46 -10.94 -1.32 -11.59
N GLU A 47 -11.85 -0.97 -12.50
CA GLU A 47 -11.52 -0.11 -13.63
C GLU A 47 -12.01 1.30 -13.34
N THR A 48 -11.16 2.27 -13.58
CA THR A 48 -11.49 3.67 -13.39
C THR A 48 -11.20 4.42 -14.68
N PRO A 49 -11.70 5.66 -14.84
CA PRO A 49 -11.36 6.46 -16.02
C PRO A 49 -9.85 6.65 -16.19
N ASP A 50 -9.08 6.56 -15.10
CA ASP A 50 -7.63 6.73 -15.14
C ASP A 50 -6.89 5.40 -15.28
N GLY A 51 -7.61 4.28 -15.43
CA GLY A 51 -7.00 2.96 -15.61
C GLY A 51 -7.38 1.99 -14.53
N THR A 52 -6.69 0.86 -14.54
CA THR A 52 -6.95 -0.23 -13.59
C THR A 52 -6.38 0.11 -12.21
N ARG A 53 -7.15 -0.20 -11.18
CA ARG A 53 -6.71 -0.04 -9.79
C ARG A 53 -6.90 -1.34 -9.04
N PHE A 54 -6.12 -1.52 -7.98
CA PHE A 54 -6.18 -2.69 -7.14
C PHE A 54 -6.61 -2.26 -5.74
N VAL A 55 -7.48 -3.05 -5.11
CA VAL A 55 -8.02 -2.71 -3.79
C VAL A 55 -7.78 -3.85 -2.82
N TYR A 56 -7.21 -3.53 -1.68
CA TYR A 56 -7.03 -4.49 -0.60
C TYR A 56 -7.26 -3.77 0.73
N ASP A 57 -8.13 -4.34 1.56
CA ASP A 57 -8.42 -3.80 2.90
C ASP A 57 -8.78 -2.31 2.85
N GLY A 58 -9.58 -1.93 1.84
CA GLY A 58 -10.03 -0.55 1.69
C GLY A 58 -8.99 0.41 1.13
N VAL A 59 -7.79 -0.06 0.81
CA VAL A 59 -6.73 0.78 0.25
C VAL A 59 -6.69 0.57 -1.27
N ILE A 60 -6.68 1.67 -2.00
CA ILE A 60 -6.65 1.64 -3.46
C ILE A 60 -5.22 1.88 -3.94
N TYR A 61 -4.74 1.00 -4.81
CA TYR A 61 -3.38 1.05 -5.36
C TYR A 61 -3.41 1.22 -6.86
N LYS A 62 -2.40 1.90 -7.39
CA LYS A 62 -2.13 1.85 -8.82
C LYS A 62 -0.76 1.21 -9.03
N GLN A 63 -0.62 0.51 -10.15
CA GLN A 63 0.64 -0.11 -10.51
C GLN A 63 1.56 0.95 -11.11
N VAL A 64 2.79 1.01 -10.64
CA VAL A 64 3.78 1.95 -11.17
C VAL A 64 5.05 1.17 -11.52
N LEU A 65 5.72 1.64 -12.56
CA LEU A 65 6.97 1.04 -12.99
C LEU A 65 8.13 1.95 -12.58
N THR A 66 9.04 1.43 -11.76
CA THR A 66 10.22 2.16 -11.34
C THR A 66 11.45 1.29 -11.56
N LYS A 67 12.46 1.85 -12.24
CA LYS A 67 13.76 1.16 -12.45
C LYS A 67 13.59 -0.32 -12.84
N LYS A 68 12.68 -0.60 -13.78
CA LYS A 68 12.40 -1.94 -14.29
C LYS A 68 11.69 -2.84 -13.26
N LYS A 69 11.18 -2.28 -12.18
CA LYS A 69 10.41 -3.03 -11.20
C LYS A 69 9.00 -2.49 -11.15
N ILE A 70 8.05 -3.39 -10.91
CA ILE A 70 6.66 -3.01 -10.72
C ILE A 70 6.44 -2.82 -9.23
N LYS A 71 5.84 -1.68 -8.86
CA LYS A 71 5.46 -1.40 -7.49
C LYS A 71 4.01 -0.95 -7.48
N TYR A 72 3.44 -0.89 -6.30
CA TYR A 72 2.04 -0.49 -6.12
C TYR A 72 2.01 0.72 -5.20
N GLU A 73 1.40 1.79 -5.70
CA GLU A 73 1.36 3.06 -4.99
C GLU A 73 -0.04 3.30 -4.43
N VAL A 74 -0.11 3.69 -3.16
CA VAL A 74 -1.38 4.05 -2.52
C VAL A 74 -1.89 5.34 -3.13
N VAL A 75 -3.10 5.31 -3.70
CA VAL A 75 -3.68 6.48 -4.36
C VAL A 75 -5.01 6.91 -3.73
N GLY A 76 -5.59 6.10 -2.86
CA GLY A 76 -6.84 6.46 -2.21
C GLY A 76 -7.32 5.38 -1.28
N PHE A 77 -8.52 5.61 -0.75
CA PHE A 77 -9.15 4.68 0.17
C PHE A 77 -10.63 4.55 -0.17
N ILE A 78 -11.18 3.38 0.09
CA ILE A 78 -12.62 3.15 -0.04
C ILE A 78 -13.24 3.38 1.34
N LYS A 79 -14.27 4.19 1.37
CA LYS A 79 -14.99 4.46 2.61
C LYS A 79 -15.99 3.35 2.94
#